data_8d9631755b432e76875252fb86c8dd09
#
_entry.id   8d9631755b432e76875252fb86c8dd09
#
_cell.length_a   1.000
_cell.length_b   1.000
_cell.length_c   1.000
_cell.angle_alpha   90.00
_cell.angle_beta   90.00
_cell.angle_gamma   90.00
#
_symmetry.space_group_name_H-M   'P 1'
#
loop_
_entity.id
_entity.type
_entity.pdbx_description
1 polymer ?
#
loop_
_entity_poly.entity_id
_entity_poly.type
_entity_poly.pdbx_seq_one_letter_code
_entity_poly.pdbx_strand_id
1 'polypeptide(L)'
;KKEGIGKLTGLEHYCQPSDRNFIVYHCRNTDMNERIETILKDADQLLLRSAAQYQETEEYRLLVRCLDEQTIAGSGGRRLRKKGEESPSTTSLQNPTDPDATYCVKAGKDHIGYAANVVESVDSSGSVITDYQYEKNIFSDPRFLRDHLTRTEEQKETVRIVADGGYVGQECRELAAEKNIELINTALKGVAVPDIYGGFLLSDNGKSVQQCPAGYAPIRCSYTERTS
;
A
#
# COMPACT_ATOMS: atom_id res chain seq x y z
N LYS A 1 -28.21 -15.77 6.57
CA LYS A 1 -27.04 -15.35 7.38
C LYS A 1 -27.04 -15.97 8.76
N LYS A 2 -27.95 -15.65 9.68
CA LYS A 2 -28.04 -16.28 11.01
C LYS A 2 -28.59 -17.72 10.98
N GLU A 3 -29.38 -18.08 9.99
CA GLU A 3 -30.04 -19.38 9.90
C GLU A 3 -29.12 -20.55 9.52
N GLY A 4 -28.00 -20.30 8.84
CA GLY A 4 -27.06 -21.34 8.43
C GLY A 4 -26.17 -21.82 9.58
N ILE A 5 -25.49 -20.92 10.27
CA ILE A 5 -24.55 -21.22 11.36
C ILE A 5 -25.28 -21.72 12.61
N GLY A 6 -26.44 -21.15 12.95
CA GLY A 6 -27.24 -21.56 14.10
C GLY A 6 -27.76 -23.01 14.08
N LYS A 7 -27.60 -23.70 12.94
CA LYS A 7 -27.92 -25.13 12.82
C LYS A 7 -26.69 -26.03 12.92
N LEU A 8 -25.49 -25.47 13.01
CA LEU A 8 -24.25 -26.22 13.15
C LEU A 8 -23.98 -26.48 14.62
N THR A 9 -24.19 -27.71 15.05
CA THR A 9 -23.96 -28.15 16.44
C THR A 9 -22.52 -27.82 16.88
N GLY A 10 -22.39 -27.11 17.98
CA GLY A 10 -21.12 -26.73 18.59
C GLY A 10 -20.59 -25.33 18.21
N LEU A 11 -21.28 -24.64 17.28
CA LEU A 11 -20.88 -23.28 16.83
C LEU A 11 -21.94 -22.20 17.17
N GLU A 12 -22.93 -22.54 17.96
CA GLU A 12 -24.06 -21.66 18.32
C GLU A 12 -23.61 -20.39 19.05
N HIS A 13 -22.53 -20.47 19.81
CA HIS A 13 -21.94 -19.36 20.55
C HIS A 13 -21.48 -18.21 19.63
N TYR A 14 -21.10 -18.47 18.38
CA TYR A 14 -20.77 -17.41 17.41
C TYR A 14 -22.01 -16.64 16.91
N CYS A 15 -23.21 -17.17 17.15
CA CYS A 15 -24.46 -16.54 16.74
C CYS A 15 -25.01 -15.57 17.81
N GLN A 16 -24.55 -15.69 19.06
CA GLN A 16 -24.97 -14.84 20.17
C GLN A 16 -24.04 -13.61 20.26
N PRO A 17 -24.56 -12.38 20.13
CA PRO A 17 -23.72 -11.19 20.16
C PRO A 17 -22.89 -11.03 21.43
N SER A 18 -23.46 -11.38 22.62
CA SER A 18 -22.76 -11.35 23.88
C SER A 18 -21.61 -12.33 23.95
N ASP A 19 -21.82 -13.56 23.50
CA ASP A 19 -20.83 -14.62 23.56
C ASP A 19 -19.70 -14.39 22.56
N ARG A 20 -20.05 -13.91 21.38
CA ARG A 20 -19.08 -13.50 20.36
C ARG A 20 -18.15 -12.39 20.86
N ASN A 21 -18.70 -11.35 21.46
CA ASN A 21 -17.91 -10.27 22.02
C ASN A 21 -17.03 -10.75 23.19
N PHE A 22 -17.55 -11.62 24.02
CA PHE A 22 -16.79 -12.23 25.11
C PHE A 22 -15.61 -13.04 24.58
N ILE A 23 -15.82 -13.90 23.58
CA ILE A 23 -14.78 -14.72 22.97
C ILE A 23 -13.67 -13.84 22.34
N VAL A 24 -14.01 -12.73 21.69
CA VAL A 24 -13.07 -11.89 20.99
C VAL A 24 -12.35 -10.90 21.92
N TYR A 25 -13.07 -10.26 22.86
CA TYR A 25 -12.55 -9.10 23.58
C TYR A 25 -12.25 -9.33 25.06
N HIS A 26 -12.85 -10.34 25.72
CA HIS A 26 -12.79 -10.48 27.17
C HIS A 26 -11.94 -11.63 27.70
N CYS A 27 -11.24 -12.36 26.85
CA CYS A 27 -10.45 -13.52 27.26
C CYS A 27 -9.05 -13.13 27.73
N ARG A 28 -8.92 -12.20 28.62
CA ARG A 28 -7.61 -11.79 29.20
C ARG A 28 -6.93 -12.88 30.03
N ASN A 29 -7.67 -13.89 30.47
CA ASN A 29 -7.19 -14.95 31.37
C ASN A 29 -7.02 -16.32 30.71
N THR A 30 -7.28 -16.46 29.40
CA THR A 30 -7.05 -17.69 28.65
C THR A 30 -5.75 -17.58 27.85
N ASP A 31 -5.05 -18.70 27.70
CA ASP A 31 -3.89 -18.76 26.79
C ASP A 31 -4.34 -18.39 25.36
N MET A 32 -3.69 -17.39 24.80
CA MET A 32 -3.98 -16.91 23.45
C MET A 32 -3.82 -18.02 22.42
N ASN A 33 -2.86 -18.92 22.60
CA ASN A 33 -2.59 -20.02 21.70
C ASN A 33 -3.75 -21.04 21.71
N GLU A 34 -4.24 -21.41 22.90
CA GLU A 34 -5.37 -22.32 23.06
C GLU A 34 -6.64 -21.77 22.39
N ARG A 35 -6.86 -20.47 22.52
CA ARG A 35 -7.98 -19.81 21.84
C ARG A 35 -7.86 -19.83 20.32
N ILE A 36 -6.69 -19.50 19.80
CA ILE A 36 -6.43 -19.53 18.36
C ILE A 36 -6.66 -20.94 17.83
N GLU A 37 -6.12 -21.95 18.51
CA GLU A 37 -6.35 -23.35 18.12
C GLU A 37 -7.83 -23.71 18.08
N THR A 38 -8.62 -23.28 19.08
CA THR A 38 -10.06 -23.51 19.12
C THR A 38 -10.76 -22.82 17.95
N ILE A 39 -10.47 -21.53 17.71
CA ILE A 39 -11.04 -20.78 16.60
C ILE A 39 -10.69 -21.42 15.25
N LEU A 40 -9.46 -21.89 15.06
CA LEU A 40 -9.05 -22.54 13.83
C LEU A 40 -9.75 -23.89 13.60
N LYS A 41 -9.91 -24.68 14.66
CA LYS A 41 -10.70 -25.93 14.61
C LYS A 41 -12.17 -25.66 14.25
N ASP A 42 -12.76 -24.65 14.85
CA ASP A 42 -14.13 -24.26 14.57
C ASP A 42 -14.30 -23.75 13.13
N ALA A 43 -13.34 -22.99 12.65
CA ALA A 43 -13.32 -22.51 11.27
C ALA A 43 -13.20 -23.66 10.25
N ASP A 44 -12.31 -24.63 10.49
CA ASP A 44 -12.18 -25.80 9.63
C ASP A 44 -13.48 -26.65 9.63
N GLN A 45 -14.11 -26.81 10.79
CA GLN A 45 -15.41 -27.49 10.87
C GLN A 45 -16.50 -26.74 10.12
N LEU A 46 -16.52 -25.40 10.25
CA LEU A 46 -17.47 -24.55 9.53
C LEU A 46 -17.29 -24.70 8.01
N LEU A 47 -16.07 -24.65 7.50
CA LEU A 47 -15.78 -24.85 6.07
C LEU A 47 -16.25 -26.21 5.61
N LEU A 48 -15.89 -27.27 6.32
CA LEU A 48 -16.20 -28.64 5.94
C LEU A 48 -17.73 -28.88 5.86
N ARG A 49 -18.49 -28.34 6.82
CA ARG A 49 -19.94 -28.53 6.91
C ARG A 49 -20.74 -27.62 5.97
N SER A 50 -20.18 -26.49 5.58
CA SER A 50 -20.88 -25.47 4.79
C SER A 50 -20.50 -25.45 3.30
N ALA A 51 -19.44 -26.15 2.91
CA ALA A 51 -18.89 -26.11 1.54
C ALA A 51 -19.94 -26.39 0.45
N ALA A 52 -20.76 -27.43 0.61
CA ALA A 52 -21.73 -27.84 -0.41
C ALA A 52 -22.87 -26.81 -0.62
N GLN A 53 -23.18 -26.00 0.38
CA GLN A 53 -24.34 -25.09 0.37
C GLN A 53 -23.96 -23.63 0.22
N TYR A 54 -22.78 -23.22 0.72
CA TYR A 54 -22.42 -21.80 0.86
C TYR A 54 -21.14 -21.40 0.11
N GLN A 55 -20.49 -22.32 -0.61
CA GLN A 55 -19.20 -22.04 -1.28
C GLN A 55 -19.24 -20.83 -2.23
N GLU A 56 -20.40 -20.49 -2.77
CA GLU A 56 -20.58 -19.35 -3.67
C GLU A 56 -20.88 -18.04 -2.95
N THR A 57 -21.07 -18.09 -1.62
CA THR A 57 -21.30 -16.87 -0.84
C THR A 57 -20.00 -16.10 -0.60
N GLU A 58 -20.11 -14.78 -0.50
CA GLU A 58 -18.99 -13.90 -0.21
C GLU A 58 -18.36 -14.22 1.15
N GLU A 59 -19.17 -14.44 2.16
CA GLU A 59 -18.73 -14.76 3.51
C GLU A 59 -17.91 -16.09 3.56
N TYR A 60 -18.29 -17.09 2.77
CA TYR A 60 -17.51 -18.32 2.68
C TYR A 60 -16.17 -18.09 1.99
N ARG A 61 -16.17 -17.35 0.87
CA ARG A 61 -14.94 -17.00 0.14
C ARG A 61 -13.98 -16.18 0.99
N LEU A 62 -14.50 -15.23 1.77
CA LEU A 62 -13.70 -14.44 2.70
C LEU A 62 -13.11 -15.28 3.84
N LEU A 63 -13.85 -16.25 4.37
CA LEU A 63 -13.33 -17.17 5.38
C LEU A 63 -12.21 -18.05 4.81
N VAL A 64 -12.41 -18.62 3.62
CA VAL A 64 -11.36 -19.40 2.91
C VAL A 64 -10.12 -18.52 2.71
N ARG A 65 -10.29 -17.33 2.14
CA ARG A 65 -9.21 -16.39 1.90
C ARG A 65 -8.44 -16.05 3.18
N CYS A 66 -9.14 -15.75 4.26
CA CYS A 66 -8.53 -15.44 5.55
C CYS A 66 -7.67 -16.61 6.06
N LEU A 67 -8.20 -17.82 5.99
CA LEU A 67 -7.50 -19.02 6.45
C LEU A 67 -6.30 -19.35 5.58
N ASP A 68 -6.40 -19.24 4.27
CA ASP A 68 -5.31 -19.53 3.34
C ASP A 68 -4.18 -18.49 3.46
N GLU A 69 -4.51 -17.21 3.66
CA GLU A 69 -3.53 -16.14 3.80
C GLU A 69 -2.84 -16.14 5.16
N GLN A 70 -3.56 -16.45 6.26
CA GLN A 70 -3.05 -16.29 7.63
C GLN A 70 -2.57 -17.58 8.26
N THR A 71 -2.88 -18.74 7.67
CA THR A 71 -2.64 -20.04 8.31
C THR A 71 -1.97 -21.04 7.37
N ILE A 72 -1.50 -22.14 7.95
CA ILE A 72 -0.97 -23.29 7.23
C ILE A 72 -1.73 -24.54 7.69
N ALA A 73 -2.26 -25.31 6.73
CA ALA A 73 -2.85 -26.60 7.00
C ALA A 73 -1.74 -27.66 7.19
N GLY A 74 -1.89 -28.53 8.19
CA GLY A 74 -0.95 -29.60 8.50
C GLY A 74 -1.67 -30.88 8.95
N SER A 75 -0.92 -31.96 9.17
CA SER A 75 -1.46 -33.26 9.62
C SER A 75 -2.14 -33.20 11.00
N GLY A 76 -1.76 -32.23 11.84
CA GLY A 76 -2.36 -31.98 13.16
C GLY A 76 -3.46 -30.93 13.17
N GLY A 77 -3.90 -30.43 12.02
CA GLY A 77 -4.85 -29.34 11.88
C GLY A 77 -4.20 -28.06 11.36
N ARG A 78 -4.95 -26.98 11.34
CA ARG A 78 -4.52 -25.67 10.86
C ARG A 78 -3.81 -24.88 12.00
N ARG A 79 -2.76 -24.17 11.66
CA ARG A 79 -2.04 -23.28 12.58
C ARG A 79 -1.77 -21.92 11.95
N LEU A 80 -1.54 -20.90 12.75
CA LEU A 80 -1.08 -19.60 12.25
C LEU A 80 0.30 -19.71 11.61
N ARG A 81 0.54 -18.88 10.60
CA ARG A 81 1.88 -18.69 10.03
C ARG A 81 2.81 -18.08 11.08
N LYS A 82 4.06 -18.50 11.08
CA LYS A 82 5.11 -17.95 11.96
C LYS A 82 5.86 -16.83 11.24
N LYS A 83 6.51 -15.97 12.01
CA LYS A 83 7.41 -14.94 11.45
C LYS A 83 8.54 -15.61 10.67
N GLY A 84 8.72 -15.23 9.40
CA GLY A 84 9.73 -15.80 8.49
C GLY A 84 9.19 -16.94 7.59
N GLU A 85 7.98 -17.43 7.83
CA GLU A 85 7.24 -18.19 6.82
C GLU A 85 6.70 -17.20 5.79
N GLU A 86 6.35 -17.70 4.60
CA GLU A 86 5.87 -16.87 3.49
C GLU A 86 4.83 -15.85 3.99
N SER A 87 5.23 -14.59 3.97
CA SER A 87 4.46 -13.52 4.60
C SER A 87 3.20 -13.26 3.79
N PRO A 88 2.08 -12.99 4.44
CA PRO A 88 0.91 -12.49 3.73
C PRO A 88 1.31 -11.25 2.91
N SER A 89 0.83 -11.16 1.68
CA SER A 89 0.98 -9.99 0.82
C SER A 89 0.42 -8.74 1.51
N THR A 90 0.90 -7.56 1.14
CA THR A 90 0.29 -6.29 1.54
C THR A 90 -1.19 -6.17 1.15
N THR A 91 -1.62 -7.03 0.22
CA THR A 91 -3.01 -7.19 -0.22
C THR A 91 -3.79 -8.24 0.56
N SER A 92 -3.19 -8.90 1.58
CA SER A 92 -3.91 -9.89 2.40
C SER A 92 -5.11 -9.26 3.08
N LEU A 93 -6.11 -10.08 3.37
CA LEU A 93 -7.34 -9.67 4.03
C LEU A 93 -7.04 -9.04 5.40
N GLN A 94 -7.24 -7.74 5.50
CA GLN A 94 -7.05 -6.98 6.73
C GLN A 94 -8.36 -6.86 7.53
N ASN A 95 -9.49 -6.75 6.82
CA ASN A 95 -10.80 -6.57 7.43
C ASN A 95 -11.86 -7.31 6.60
N PRO A 96 -12.57 -8.29 7.16
CA PRO A 96 -13.63 -9.00 6.42
C PRO A 96 -14.82 -8.11 6.02
N THR A 97 -15.02 -6.98 6.69
CA THR A 97 -16.07 -6.02 6.35
C THR A 97 -15.65 -5.09 5.21
N ASP A 98 -14.36 -4.95 5.01
CA ASP A 98 -13.75 -4.17 3.93
C ASP A 98 -12.58 -4.97 3.34
N PRO A 99 -12.89 -5.97 2.48
CA PRO A 99 -11.90 -6.92 1.97
C PRO A 99 -10.89 -6.33 0.98
N ASP A 100 -11.13 -5.11 0.52
CA ASP A 100 -10.27 -4.38 -0.41
C ASP A 100 -9.26 -3.47 0.29
N ALA A 101 -9.45 -3.19 1.58
CA ALA A 101 -8.48 -2.45 2.38
C ALA A 101 -7.13 -3.17 2.38
N THR A 102 -6.06 -2.41 2.12
CA THR A 102 -4.69 -2.93 2.07
C THR A 102 -3.84 -2.40 3.22
N TYR A 103 -2.74 -3.09 3.49
CA TYR A 103 -1.81 -2.74 4.55
C TYR A 103 -0.56 -2.08 4.00
N CYS A 104 -0.13 -0.99 4.60
CA CYS A 104 1.18 -0.40 4.36
C CYS A 104 1.78 0.19 5.65
N VAL A 105 3.10 0.37 5.64
CA VAL A 105 3.83 1.04 6.74
C VAL A 105 4.32 2.39 6.23
N LYS A 106 3.91 3.48 6.89
CA LYS A 106 4.43 4.84 6.63
C LYS A 106 5.02 5.42 7.90
N ALA A 107 6.25 5.90 7.84
CA ALA A 107 6.97 6.48 8.98
C ALA A 107 6.97 5.59 10.25
N GLY A 108 7.10 4.26 10.07
CA GLY A 108 7.10 3.29 11.15
C GLY A 108 5.73 3.03 11.80
N LYS A 109 4.65 3.51 11.20
CA LYS A 109 3.27 3.26 11.65
C LYS A 109 2.52 2.41 10.63
N ASP A 110 1.70 1.51 11.17
CA ASP A 110 0.82 0.65 10.40
C ASP A 110 -0.42 1.43 9.93
N HIS A 111 -0.75 1.29 8.66
CA HIS A 111 -1.93 1.87 8.04
C HIS A 111 -2.70 0.81 7.29
N ILE A 112 -3.99 0.69 7.58
CA ILE A 112 -4.92 -0.20 6.88
C ILE A 112 -5.98 0.67 6.22
N GLY A 113 -6.25 0.44 4.94
CA GLY A 113 -7.29 1.15 4.19
C GLY A 113 -6.84 1.62 2.81
N TYR A 114 -7.02 2.92 2.56
CA TYR A 114 -6.88 3.53 1.25
C TYR A 114 -6.01 4.77 1.30
N ALA A 115 -5.59 5.23 0.13
CA ALA A 115 -4.92 6.51 -0.06
C ALA A 115 -5.77 7.39 -0.99
N ALA A 116 -5.84 8.66 -0.67
CA ALA A 116 -6.45 9.67 -1.53
C ALA A 116 -5.38 10.64 -2.02
N ASN A 117 -5.44 10.95 -3.31
CA ASN A 117 -4.67 12.03 -3.93
C ASN A 117 -5.63 13.15 -4.32
N VAL A 118 -5.25 14.38 -4.08
CA VAL A 118 -6.04 15.57 -4.40
C VAL A 118 -5.14 16.54 -5.17
N VAL A 119 -5.67 17.08 -6.27
CA VAL A 119 -5.00 18.11 -7.06
C VAL A 119 -5.80 19.41 -6.92
N GLU A 120 -5.10 20.47 -6.55
CA GLU A 120 -5.67 21.80 -6.39
C GLU A 120 -5.10 22.78 -7.41
N SER A 121 -5.94 23.58 -8.02
CA SER A 121 -5.51 24.78 -8.75
C SER A 121 -5.51 25.94 -7.76
N VAL A 122 -4.39 26.64 -7.68
CA VAL A 122 -4.19 27.73 -6.72
C VAL A 122 -3.86 29.03 -7.44
N ASP A 123 -4.55 30.12 -7.09
CA ASP A 123 -4.27 31.47 -7.55
C ASP A 123 -4.32 32.48 -6.40
N SER A 124 -4.23 33.76 -6.69
CA SER A 124 -4.27 34.84 -5.68
C SER A 124 -5.63 34.97 -4.96
N SER A 125 -6.70 34.39 -5.48
CA SER A 125 -8.06 34.43 -4.93
C SER A 125 -8.40 33.23 -4.06
N GLY A 126 -7.63 32.12 -4.18
CA GLY A 126 -7.84 30.92 -3.38
C GLY A 126 -7.42 29.64 -4.11
N SER A 127 -7.96 28.50 -3.66
CA SER A 127 -7.72 27.21 -4.25
C SER A 127 -9.03 26.47 -4.58
N VAL A 128 -9.00 25.67 -5.63
CA VAL A 128 -10.11 24.81 -6.06
C VAL A 128 -9.58 23.41 -6.35
N ILE A 129 -10.22 22.39 -5.81
CA ILE A 129 -9.93 21.00 -6.14
C ILE A 129 -10.36 20.75 -7.59
N THR A 130 -9.40 20.37 -8.42
CA THR A 130 -9.62 20.13 -9.86
C THR A 130 -9.61 18.64 -10.23
N ASP A 131 -8.95 17.80 -9.42
CA ASP A 131 -8.93 16.35 -9.62
C ASP A 131 -8.76 15.64 -8.28
N TYR A 132 -9.27 14.42 -8.19
CA TYR A 132 -9.01 13.53 -7.06
C TYR A 132 -8.97 12.07 -7.54
N GLN A 133 -8.21 11.26 -6.80
CA GLN A 133 -8.14 9.82 -7.02
C GLN A 133 -8.10 9.10 -5.68
N TYR A 134 -8.83 8.00 -5.57
CA TYR A 134 -8.93 7.19 -4.37
C TYR A 134 -8.59 5.75 -4.69
N GLU A 135 -7.55 5.22 -4.06
CA GLU A 135 -6.98 3.91 -4.36
C GLU A 135 -6.60 3.16 -3.08
N LYS A 136 -6.30 1.87 -3.22
CA LYS A 136 -5.73 1.07 -2.13
C LYS A 136 -4.45 1.74 -1.61
N ASN A 137 -4.17 1.69 -0.30
CA ASN A 137 -3.06 2.42 0.30
C ASN A 137 -1.65 1.95 -0.11
N ILE A 138 -1.57 0.85 -0.86
CA ILE A 138 -0.35 0.37 -1.53
C ILE A 138 -0.09 1.09 -2.86
N PHE A 139 -1.01 1.94 -3.30
CA PHE A 139 -0.83 2.76 -4.50
C PHE A 139 0.20 3.85 -4.21
N SER A 140 1.24 3.94 -5.04
CA SER A 140 2.36 4.85 -4.80
C SER A 140 2.09 6.26 -5.31
N ASP A 141 2.72 7.24 -4.66
CA ASP A 141 2.61 8.64 -5.04
C ASP A 141 3.00 8.89 -6.52
N PRO A 142 4.08 8.30 -7.09
CA PRO A 142 4.36 8.45 -8.51
C PRO A 142 3.27 7.90 -9.43
N ARG A 143 2.56 6.83 -9.03
CA ARG A 143 1.44 6.31 -9.83
C ARG A 143 0.26 7.26 -9.84
N PHE A 144 -0.08 7.89 -8.72
CA PHE A 144 -1.10 8.93 -8.67
C PHE A 144 -0.78 10.07 -9.64
N LEU A 145 0.45 10.57 -9.61
CA LEU A 145 0.87 11.65 -10.50
C LEU A 145 0.85 11.22 -11.97
N ARG A 146 1.36 10.03 -12.29
CA ARG A 146 1.31 9.48 -13.64
C ARG A 146 -0.12 9.38 -14.18
N ASP A 147 -1.03 8.83 -13.36
CA ASP A 147 -2.42 8.66 -13.74
C ASP A 147 -3.11 10.01 -13.95
N HIS A 148 -2.82 11.00 -13.10
CA HIS A 148 -3.28 12.38 -13.29
C HIS A 148 -2.73 12.98 -14.59
N LEU A 149 -1.43 12.92 -14.82
CA LEU A 149 -0.80 13.44 -16.04
C LEU A 149 -1.33 12.74 -17.30
N THR A 150 -1.61 11.44 -17.23
CA THR A 150 -2.17 10.70 -18.37
C THR A 150 -3.56 11.21 -18.76
N ARG A 151 -4.39 11.57 -17.78
CA ARG A 151 -5.74 12.13 -18.01
C ARG A 151 -5.71 13.61 -18.41
N THR A 152 -4.66 14.33 -18.06
CA THR A 152 -4.52 15.76 -18.37
C THR A 152 -4.23 15.95 -19.87
N GLU A 153 -4.92 16.89 -20.50
CA GLU A 153 -4.65 17.28 -21.89
C GLU A 153 -3.36 18.12 -21.99
N GLU A 154 -2.80 18.19 -23.20
CA GLU A 154 -1.66 19.07 -23.49
C GLU A 154 -2.07 20.53 -23.23
N GLN A 155 -1.23 21.27 -22.49
CA GLN A 155 -1.52 22.64 -22.09
C GLN A 155 -1.02 23.63 -23.16
N LYS A 156 -1.86 24.60 -23.50
CA LYS A 156 -1.49 25.68 -24.45
C LYS A 156 -0.38 26.59 -23.90
N GLU A 157 -0.43 26.84 -22.60
CA GLU A 157 0.57 27.60 -21.86
C GLU A 157 1.22 26.70 -20.82
N THR A 158 2.47 26.98 -20.43
CA THR A 158 3.17 26.19 -19.44
C THR A 158 2.45 26.25 -18.09
N VAL A 159 1.92 25.13 -17.64
CA VAL A 159 1.32 24.96 -16.31
C VAL A 159 2.34 24.41 -15.35
N ARG A 160 2.35 24.90 -14.12
CA ARG A 160 3.25 24.44 -13.08
C ARG A 160 2.52 23.55 -12.10
N ILE A 161 3.02 22.30 -11.92
CA ILE A 161 2.54 21.39 -10.88
C ILE A 161 3.60 21.29 -9.79
N VAL A 162 3.21 21.61 -8.55
CA VAL A 162 4.05 21.44 -7.36
C VAL A 162 3.59 20.19 -6.62
N ALA A 163 4.50 19.26 -6.39
CA ALA A 163 4.21 18.01 -5.72
C ALA A 163 5.25 17.70 -4.63
N ASP A 164 4.88 16.87 -3.66
CA ASP A 164 5.80 16.34 -2.66
C ASP A 164 6.92 15.52 -3.34
N GLY A 165 8.09 15.47 -2.69
CA GLY A 165 9.22 14.66 -3.17
C GLY A 165 8.93 13.16 -3.30
N GLY A 166 7.86 12.65 -2.68
CA GLY A 166 7.35 11.29 -2.87
C GLY A 166 6.86 11.01 -4.30
N TYR A 167 6.45 12.04 -5.03
CA TYR A 167 5.91 11.95 -6.40
C TYR A 167 6.99 11.93 -7.50
N VAL A 168 8.28 11.87 -7.12
CA VAL A 168 9.38 11.86 -8.10
C VAL A 168 9.38 10.56 -8.90
N GLY A 169 9.45 10.68 -10.25
CA GLY A 169 9.58 9.57 -11.18
C GLY A 169 10.02 10.08 -12.55
N GLN A 170 10.89 9.33 -13.22
CA GLN A 170 11.36 9.71 -14.55
C GLN A 170 10.19 9.74 -15.56
N GLU A 171 9.34 8.72 -15.52
CA GLU A 171 8.14 8.63 -16.36
C GLU A 171 7.19 9.84 -16.16
N CYS A 172 7.01 10.28 -14.90
CA CYS A 172 6.19 11.46 -14.61
C CYS A 172 6.78 12.75 -15.19
N ARG A 173 8.12 12.88 -15.19
CA ARG A 173 8.79 14.04 -15.77
C ARG A 173 8.65 14.08 -17.30
N GLU A 174 8.79 12.93 -17.94
CA GLU A 174 8.64 12.78 -19.38
C GLU A 174 7.21 13.12 -19.82
N LEU A 175 6.20 12.52 -19.17
CA LEU A 175 4.79 12.81 -19.41
C LEU A 175 4.42 14.29 -19.15
N ALA A 176 4.98 14.89 -18.11
CA ALA A 176 4.75 16.31 -17.82
C ALA A 176 5.33 17.20 -18.92
N ALA A 177 6.55 16.91 -19.36
CA ALA A 177 7.20 17.66 -20.45
C ALA A 177 6.43 17.56 -21.77
N GLU A 178 5.94 16.36 -22.13
CA GLU A 178 5.11 16.14 -23.33
C GLU A 178 3.82 16.98 -23.31
N LYS A 179 3.32 17.32 -22.14
CA LYS A 179 2.05 18.07 -21.94
C LYS A 179 2.25 19.55 -21.63
N ASN A 180 3.47 20.07 -21.80
CA ASN A 180 3.82 21.45 -21.47
C ASN A 180 3.60 21.78 -19.99
N ILE A 181 3.90 20.81 -19.09
CA ILE A 181 3.79 20.94 -17.65
C ILE A 181 5.18 20.98 -17.01
N GLU A 182 5.47 22.04 -16.26
CA GLU A 182 6.65 22.15 -15.40
C GLU A 182 6.38 21.44 -14.06
N LEU A 183 7.04 20.30 -13.83
CA LEU A 183 6.90 19.55 -12.58
C LEU A 183 7.95 19.97 -11.56
N ILE A 184 7.50 20.54 -10.44
CA ILE A 184 8.34 20.97 -9.33
C ILE A 184 8.11 20.04 -8.15
N ASN A 185 9.15 19.32 -7.71
CA ASN A 185 9.08 18.48 -6.54
C ASN A 185 9.75 19.17 -5.34
N THR A 186 9.04 19.20 -4.22
CA THR A 186 9.60 19.71 -2.97
C THR A 186 10.55 18.69 -2.35
N ALA A 187 11.47 19.17 -1.50
CA ALA A 187 12.38 18.28 -0.80
C ALA A 187 11.63 17.38 0.19
N LEU A 188 11.95 16.08 0.20
CA LEU A 188 11.44 15.17 1.21
C LEU A 188 11.92 15.59 2.61
N LYS A 189 11.00 15.64 3.56
CA LYS A 189 11.28 15.85 5.01
C LYS A 189 11.92 17.20 5.37
N GLY A 190 11.71 18.25 4.59
CA GLY A 190 12.27 19.56 4.91
C GLY A 190 13.81 19.61 4.96
N VAL A 191 14.47 18.61 4.37
CA VAL A 191 15.93 18.67 4.17
C VAL A 191 16.20 19.77 3.16
N ALA A 192 17.00 20.76 3.53
CA ALA A 192 17.48 21.78 2.60
C ALA A 192 18.07 21.05 1.39
N VAL A 193 17.62 21.42 0.20
CA VAL A 193 18.24 20.91 -1.04
C VAL A 193 19.70 21.36 -0.97
N PRO A 194 20.67 20.44 -0.99
CA PRO A 194 22.07 20.86 -1.04
C PRO A 194 22.27 21.70 -2.30
N ASP A 195 23.08 22.75 -2.18
CA ASP A 195 23.42 23.57 -3.33
C ASP A 195 23.85 22.68 -4.49
N ILE A 196 23.08 22.70 -5.56
CA ILE A 196 23.46 21.97 -6.77
C ILE A 196 24.53 22.80 -7.44
N TYR A 197 25.77 22.37 -7.31
CA TYR A 197 26.88 22.99 -8.00
C TYR A 197 26.76 22.70 -9.50
N GLY A 198 26.32 23.70 -10.26
CA GLY A 198 26.33 23.68 -11.71
C GLY A 198 27.70 23.97 -12.27
N GLY A 199 27.87 23.87 -13.60
CA GLY A 199 29.09 24.28 -14.30
C GLY A 199 30.27 23.30 -14.26
N PHE A 200 30.04 22.04 -13.87
CA PHE A 200 31.04 20.98 -14.07
C PHE A 200 31.16 20.62 -15.53
N LEU A 201 32.40 20.53 -16.00
CA LEU A 201 32.69 20.02 -17.34
C LEU A 201 32.71 18.47 -17.28
N LEU A 202 31.85 17.84 -18.05
CA LEU A 202 31.78 16.38 -18.15
C LEU A 202 32.48 15.90 -19.44
N SER A 203 32.91 14.66 -19.43
CA SER A 203 33.34 13.95 -20.62
C SER A 203 32.20 13.79 -21.62
N ASP A 204 32.50 13.58 -22.91
CA ASP A 204 31.50 13.46 -23.99
C ASP A 204 30.46 12.36 -23.73
N ASN A 205 30.84 11.32 -23.03
CA ASN A 205 29.92 10.23 -22.62
C ASN A 205 29.18 10.47 -21.29
N GLY A 206 29.40 11.63 -20.66
CA GLY A 206 28.76 12.01 -19.38
C GLY A 206 29.19 11.19 -18.16
N LYS A 207 30.13 10.26 -18.28
CA LYS A 207 30.50 9.30 -17.22
C LYS A 207 31.64 9.76 -16.31
N SER A 208 32.30 10.85 -16.63
CA SER A 208 33.37 11.41 -15.81
C SER A 208 33.32 12.93 -15.74
N VAL A 209 33.71 13.49 -14.59
CA VAL A 209 33.92 14.93 -14.42
C VAL A 209 35.34 15.24 -14.93
N GLN A 210 35.49 16.19 -15.85
CA GLN A 210 36.77 16.68 -16.32
C GLN A 210 37.26 17.87 -15.52
N GLN A 211 36.36 18.77 -15.12
CA GLN A 211 36.71 19.99 -14.42
C GLN A 211 35.57 20.48 -13.53
N CYS A 212 35.88 21.01 -12.37
CA CYS A 212 34.90 21.69 -11.53
C CYS A 212 34.69 23.15 -11.96
N PRO A 213 33.64 23.84 -11.50
CA PRO A 213 33.38 25.25 -11.85
C PRO A 213 34.54 26.22 -11.55
N ALA A 214 35.41 25.88 -10.59
CA ALA A 214 36.58 26.64 -10.24
C ALA A 214 37.83 26.33 -11.10
N GLY A 215 37.69 25.49 -12.14
CA GLY A 215 38.75 25.17 -13.07
C GLY A 215 39.68 24.03 -12.66
N TYR A 216 39.41 23.31 -11.59
CA TYR A 216 40.25 22.21 -11.10
C TYR A 216 39.81 20.87 -11.66
N ALA A 217 40.77 20.02 -12.04
CA ALA A 217 40.52 18.64 -12.38
C ALA A 217 40.21 17.81 -11.13
N PRO A 218 39.36 16.78 -11.22
CA PRO A 218 39.03 15.93 -10.11
C PRO A 218 40.24 15.06 -9.69
N ILE A 219 40.46 14.93 -8.38
CA ILE A 219 41.50 14.01 -7.84
C ILE A 219 41.10 12.56 -8.07
N ARG A 220 39.79 12.27 -8.03
CA ARG A 220 39.23 10.95 -8.28
C ARG A 220 37.82 11.11 -8.84
N CYS A 221 37.46 10.30 -9.83
CA CYS A 221 36.13 10.21 -10.39
C CYS A 221 35.73 8.72 -10.47
N SER A 222 34.53 8.39 -10.07
CA SER A 222 33.95 7.06 -10.24
C SER A 222 32.54 7.19 -10.78
N TYR A 223 32.18 6.33 -11.73
CA TYR A 223 30.85 6.25 -12.29
C TYR A 223 30.24 4.90 -11.93
N THR A 224 29.01 4.93 -11.42
CA THR A 224 28.24 3.71 -11.17
C THR A 224 26.94 3.80 -11.95
N GLU A 225 26.77 2.91 -12.90
CA GLU A 225 25.51 2.77 -13.62
C GLU A 225 24.47 2.19 -12.65
N ARG A 226 23.43 2.97 -12.34
CA ARG A 226 22.28 2.42 -11.62
C ARG A 226 21.43 1.69 -12.65
N THR A 227 21.46 0.36 -12.60
CA THR A 227 20.41 -0.44 -13.21
C THR A 227 19.15 -0.23 -12.39
N SER A 228 18.14 0.41 -13.01
CA SER A 228 16.77 0.58 -12.47
C SER A 228 16.04 -0.76 -12.41
#